data_c34b640ec26f822ed4bbc3a1b357050a
#
_entry.id   c34b640ec26f822ed4bbc3a1b357050a
#
_cell.length_a   1.000
_cell.length_b   1.000
_cell.length_c   1.000
_cell.angle_alpha   90.00
_cell.angle_beta   90.00
_cell.angle_gamma   90.00
#
_symmetry.space_group_name_H-M   'P 1'
#
loop_
_entity.id
_entity.type
_entity.pdbx_description
1 polymer ?
#
loop_
_entity_poly.entity_id
_entity_poly.type
_entity_poly.pdbx_seq_one_letter_code
_entity_poly.pdbx_strand_id
1 'polypeptide(L)' 'MTKEHYISFISYVTSDRVEVVKLYPEQNAMATFARRGHGIIYVYCNRDGLLKKII' A
#
# COMPACT_ATOMS: atom_id res chain seq x y z
N MET A 1 -0.87 13.51 -3.49
CA MET A 1 -1.03 13.51 -2.03
C MET A 1 -0.41 14.76 -1.42
N THR A 2 -0.85 15.14 -0.25
CA THR A 2 -0.34 16.31 0.45
C THR A 2 0.32 15.90 1.75
N LYS A 3 0.99 16.84 2.44
CA LYS A 3 1.61 16.56 3.73
C LYS A 3 0.59 16.26 4.83
N GLU A 4 -0.63 16.78 4.71
CA GLU A 4 -1.68 16.56 5.69
C GLU A 4 -2.45 15.27 5.44
N HIS A 5 -2.45 14.78 4.20
CA HIS A 5 -3.21 13.59 3.84
C HIS A 5 -2.45 12.83 2.75
N TYR A 6 -1.79 11.75 3.14
CA TYR A 6 -0.97 10.98 2.21
C TYR A 6 -0.97 9.49 2.60
N ILE A 7 -0.58 8.66 1.64
CA ILE A 7 -0.41 7.24 1.87
C ILE A 7 1.06 6.98 2.19
N SER A 8 1.33 6.39 3.36
CA SER A 8 2.68 6.11 3.83
C SER A 8 3.30 4.91 3.14
N PHE A 9 2.53 3.86 2.94
CA PHE A 9 3.05 2.66 2.27
C PHE A 9 1.91 1.86 1.68
N ILE A 10 2.26 1.02 0.71
CA ILE A 10 1.37 0.02 0.14
C ILE A 10 2.08 -1.32 0.27
N SER A 11 1.41 -2.33 0.81
CA SER A 11 1.97 -3.65 1.02
C SER A 11 1.13 -4.71 0.32
N TYR A 12 1.79 -5.65 -0.34
CA TYR A 12 1.14 -6.78 -0.98
C TYR A 12 1.60 -8.06 -0.29
N VAL A 13 0.67 -8.77 0.31
CA VAL A 13 0.95 -9.98 1.09
C VAL A 13 0.33 -11.18 0.40
N THR A 14 1.15 -12.18 0.15
CA THR A 14 0.72 -13.49 -0.35
C THR A 14 1.12 -14.56 0.65
N SER A 15 0.84 -15.84 0.34
CA SER A 15 1.12 -16.94 1.26
C SER A 15 2.61 -17.13 1.56
N ASP A 16 3.49 -16.71 0.65
CA ASP A 16 4.92 -16.93 0.76
C ASP A 16 5.77 -15.67 0.64
N ARG A 17 5.13 -14.50 0.56
CA ARG A 17 5.86 -13.28 0.25
C ARG A 17 5.15 -12.04 0.80
N VAL A 18 5.94 -11.07 1.22
CA VAL A 18 5.46 -9.74 1.59
C VAL A 18 6.29 -8.71 0.83
N GLU A 19 5.62 -7.83 0.09
CA GLU A 19 6.26 -6.73 -0.60
C GLU A 19 5.72 -5.43 -0.05
N VAL A 20 6.61 -4.49 0.27
CA VAL A 20 6.24 -3.19 0.82
C VAL A 20 6.89 -2.09 0.00
N VAL A 21 6.09 -1.13 -0.41
CA VAL A 21 6.58 0.07 -1.09
C VAL A 21 6.27 1.26 -0.21
N LYS A 22 7.31 1.96 0.24
CA LYS A 22 7.15 3.16 1.04
C LYS A 22 6.90 4.36 0.11
N LEU A 23 5.94 5.18 0.49
CA LEU A 23 5.60 6.39 -0.24
C LEU A 23 5.86 7.60 0.65
N TYR A 24 6.02 8.75 0.02
CA TYR A 24 6.31 10.00 0.73
C TYR A 24 5.22 11.02 0.43
N PRO A 25 5.01 12.01 1.33
CA PRO A 25 4.06 13.09 1.05
C PRO A 25 4.40 13.79 -0.27
N GLU A 26 3.37 14.27 -0.94
CA GLU A 26 3.49 15.00 -2.20
C GLU A 26 3.96 14.13 -3.37
N GLN A 27 4.07 12.82 -3.16
CA GLN A 27 4.38 11.85 -4.20
C GLN A 27 3.09 11.23 -4.72
N ASN A 28 3.08 10.79 -5.97
CA ASN A 28 1.93 10.06 -6.49
C ASN A 28 1.78 8.73 -5.76
N ALA A 29 0.54 8.42 -5.36
CA ALA A 29 0.24 7.17 -4.67
C ALA A 29 0.17 6.02 -5.68
N MET A 30 1.33 5.51 -6.07
CA MET A 30 1.44 4.48 -7.09
C MET A 30 2.45 3.43 -6.67
N ALA A 31 2.08 2.16 -6.83
CA ALA A 31 2.97 1.04 -6.62
C ALA A 31 2.60 -0.07 -7.60
N THR A 32 3.60 -0.76 -8.13
CA THR A 32 3.39 -1.86 -9.06
C THR A 32 3.95 -3.13 -8.44
N PHE A 33 3.12 -4.18 -8.41
CA PHE A 33 3.49 -5.46 -7.86
C PHE A 33 3.27 -6.55 -8.91
N ALA A 34 4.15 -7.54 -8.91
CA ALA A 34 3.94 -8.75 -9.70
C ALA A 34 2.81 -9.55 -9.05
N ARG A 35 1.68 -9.68 -9.72
CA ARG A 35 0.53 -10.40 -9.18
C ARG A 35 0.78 -11.90 -9.21
N ARG A 36 0.61 -12.56 -8.06
CA ARG A 36 0.89 -13.98 -7.90
C ARG A 36 -0.33 -14.75 -7.41
N GLY A 37 -1.51 -14.44 -7.93
CA GLY A 37 -2.75 -15.06 -7.50
C GLY A 37 -3.39 -14.29 -6.37
N HIS A 38 -3.99 -15.00 -5.43
CA HIS A 38 -4.69 -14.35 -4.32
C HIS A 38 -3.72 -13.72 -3.32
N GLY A 39 -4.11 -12.59 -2.79
CA GLY A 39 -3.32 -11.91 -1.81
C GLY A 39 -4.13 -10.81 -1.13
N ILE A 40 -3.46 -10.06 -0.27
CA ILE A 40 -4.08 -8.96 0.45
C ILE A 40 -3.23 -7.71 0.22
N ILE A 41 -3.89 -6.63 -0.17
CA ILE A 41 -3.25 -5.33 -0.30
C ILE A 41 -3.56 -4.53 0.96
N TYR A 42 -2.54 -4.02 1.61
CA TYR A 42 -2.66 -3.10 2.74
C TYR A 42 -2.20 -1.73 2.30
N VAL A 43 -2.96 -0.72 2.67
CA VAL A 43 -2.63 0.68 2.39
C VAL A 43 -2.73 1.44 3.70
N TYR A 44 -1.68 2.13 4.10
CA TYR A 44 -1.70 2.94 5.31
C TYR A 44 -1.78 4.41 4.95
N CYS A 45 -2.89 5.03 5.35
CA CYS A 45 -3.13 6.45 5.18
C CYS A 45 -2.93 7.15 6.53
N ASN A 46 -2.22 8.28 6.54
CA ASN A 46 -1.92 8.96 7.79
C ASN A 46 -3.15 9.50 8.51
N ARG A 47 -4.29 9.65 7.81
CA ARG A 47 -5.54 10.13 8.42
C ARG A 47 -6.55 9.02 8.63
N ASP A 48 -6.68 8.12 7.68
CA ASP A 48 -7.73 7.09 7.68
C ASP A 48 -7.28 5.77 8.29
N GLY A 49 -5.98 5.63 8.56
CA GLY A 49 -5.42 4.44 9.15
C GLY A 49 -5.13 3.35 8.13
N LEU A 50 -5.13 2.10 8.59
CA LEU A 50 -4.78 0.96 7.77
C LEU A 50 -6.02 0.44 7.05
N LEU A 51 -5.93 0.38 5.73
CA LEU A 51 -6.98 -0.16 4.87
C LEU A 51 -6.50 -1.47 4.26
N LYS A 52 -7.44 -2.38 4.02
CA LYS A 52 -7.13 -3.71 3.52
C LYS A 52 -8.06 -4.07 2.37
N LYS A 53 -7.51 -4.70 1.33
CA LYS A 53 -8.31 -5.21 0.22
C LYS A 53 -7.81 -6.60 -0.16
N ILE A 54 -8.72 -7.55 -0.22
CA ILE A 54 -8.42 -8.92 -0.66
C ILE A 54 -8.60 -8.99 -2.16
N ILE A 55 -7.62 -9.52 -2.86
CA ILE A 55 -7.66 -9.64 -4.31
C ILE A 55 -7.47 -11.09 -4.76
#